data_1ab13c547ac581f080749bbebe62d556
#
_entry.id   1ab13c547ac581f080749bbebe62d556
#
_cell.length_a   1.000
_cell.length_b   1.000
_cell.length_c   1.000
_cell.angle_alpha   90.00
_cell.angle_beta   90.00
_cell.angle_gamma   90.00
#
_symmetry.space_group_name_H-M   'P 1'
#
loop_
_entity.id
_entity.type
_entity.pdbx_description
1 polymer ?
#
loop_
_entity_poly.entity_id
_entity_poly.type
_entity_poly.pdbx_seq_one_letter_code
_entity_poly.pdbx_strand_id
1 'polypeptide(L)'
;MNTPQPIPATTGTPASPASSVALTASLSLLAGVTDVTSWLLLGGFFSAHVTGNLVVIAADVVSGRSPGIAALLAIPVFALTAAAATVISRRLVLRGASSRGITTILLGAQTALLLLAAVLSFGTRASHDPTQPLAVVIGLCAVCAMATQNAFLHLVPPKAASTAVMTGNLVAGTIAVVDLILSRGASSSARTRWHEAWPLLAGFVGGCLVGAAGAVAFSDRASLTPAVLSCILFVVVVSRHSTSVGRIRTTEQPPKEGQS
;
A
#
# COMPACT_ATOMS: atom_id res chain seq x y z
N MET A 1 33.73 -6.32 1.90
CA MET A 1 32.32 -6.23 1.47
C MET A 1 31.55 -5.45 2.53
N ASN A 2 31.24 -4.17 2.28
CA ASN A 2 30.46 -3.36 3.22
C ASN A 2 28.99 -3.81 3.16
N THR A 3 28.50 -4.39 4.23
CA THR A 3 27.06 -4.63 4.42
C THR A 3 26.31 -3.30 4.32
N PRO A 4 25.22 -3.21 3.56
CA PRO A 4 24.43 -1.97 3.45
C PRO A 4 23.92 -1.58 4.82
N GLN A 5 24.35 -0.42 5.33
CA GLN A 5 23.89 0.15 6.59
C GLN A 5 22.39 0.36 6.56
N PRO A 6 21.65 0.02 7.61
CA PRO A 6 20.24 0.34 7.74
C PRO A 6 20.04 1.86 7.75
N ILE A 7 18.93 2.33 7.21
CA ILE A 7 18.54 3.74 7.22
C ILE A 7 18.55 4.22 8.67
N PRO A 8 19.33 5.25 9.05
CA PRO A 8 19.39 5.73 10.43
C PRO A 8 18.01 6.23 10.87
N ALA A 9 17.58 5.82 12.05
CA ALA A 9 16.37 6.35 12.68
C ALA A 9 16.60 7.84 12.95
N THR A 10 15.83 8.70 12.29
CA THR A 10 15.84 10.14 12.58
C THR A 10 15.28 10.37 13.99
N THR A 11 15.87 11.31 14.73
CA THR A 11 15.47 11.77 16.08
C THR A 11 14.15 12.57 16.05
N GLY A 12 13.13 12.06 15.33
CA GLY A 12 11.76 12.57 15.38
C GLY A 12 10.97 11.76 16.42
N THR A 13 10.10 12.40 17.16
CA THR A 13 9.17 11.74 18.08
C THR A 13 8.56 10.51 17.38
N PRO A 14 8.71 9.30 17.94
CA PRO A 14 8.17 8.11 17.32
C PRO A 14 6.66 8.28 17.12
N ALA A 15 6.17 8.01 15.91
CA ALA A 15 4.74 8.00 15.62
C ALA A 15 4.06 7.06 16.62
N SER A 16 2.91 7.46 17.18
CA SER A 16 2.21 6.60 18.13
C SER A 16 1.89 5.25 17.47
N PRO A 17 1.99 4.12 18.18
CA PRO A 17 1.68 2.80 17.62
C PRO A 17 0.31 2.75 16.92
N ALA A 18 -0.68 3.44 17.45
CA ALA A 18 -2.02 3.54 16.87
C ALA A 18 -2.03 4.23 15.48
N SER A 19 -1.16 5.23 15.25
CA SER A 19 -1.10 5.90 13.95
C SER A 19 -0.42 5.05 12.88
N SER A 20 0.53 4.19 13.25
CA SER A 20 1.15 3.24 12.32
C SER A 20 0.20 2.11 11.91
N VAL A 21 -0.57 1.57 12.86
CA VAL A 21 -1.59 0.54 12.59
C VAL A 21 -2.69 1.07 11.68
N ALA A 22 -3.18 2.30 11.93
CA ALA A 22 -4.19 2.91 11.08
C ALA A 22 -3.71 3.13 9.64
N LEU A 23 -2.46 3.57 9.46
CA LEU A 23 -1.87 3.72 8.14
C LEU A 23 -1.77 2.37 7.42
N THR A 24 -1.26 1.35 8.08
CA THR A 24 -1.10 0.01 7.49
C THR A 24 -2.45 -0.61 7.12
N ALA A 25 -3.47 -0.45 7.98
CA ALA A 25 -4.84 -0.89 7.68
C ALA A 25 -5.43 -0.17 6.46
N SER A 26 -5.21 1.14 6.34
CA SER A 26 -5.67 1.94 5.20
C SER A 26 -4.96 1.54 3.89
N LEU A 27 -3.67 1.24 3.94
CA LEU A 27 -2.91 0.72 2.80
C LEU A 27 -3.36 -0.69 2.42
N SER A 28 -3.72 -1.52 3.41
CA SER A 28 -4.30 -2.84 3.19
C SER A 28 -5.68 -2.76 2.52
N LEU A 29 -6.52 -1.82 2.96
CA LEU A 29 -7.79 -1.52 2.31
C LEU A 29 -7.58 -1.11 0.85
N LEU A 30 -6.63 -0.21 0.59
CA LEU A 30 -6.32 0.22 -0.77
C LEU A 30 -5.83 -0.95 -1.65
N ALA A 31 -5.03 -1.87 -1.11
CA ALA A 31 -4.59 -3.08 -1.82
C ALA A 31 -5.79 -3.97 -2.21
N GLY A 32 -6.74 -4.20 -1.30
CA GLY A 32 -7.96 -4.97 -1.57
C GLY A 32 -8.84 -4.32 -2.64
N VAL A 33 -9.06 -3.00 -2.56
CA VAL A 33 -9.78 -2.25 -3.59
C VAL A 33 -9.12 -2.41 -4.96
N THR A 34 -7.81 -2.24 -5.02
CA THR A 34 -7.06 -2.26 -6.28
C THR A 34 -7.06 -3.66 -6.91
N ASP A 35 -6.91 -4.71 -6.09
CA ASP A 35 -6.96 -6.09 -6.59
C ASP A 35 -8.34 -6.45 -7.15
N VAL A 36 -9.42 -6.15 -6.42
CA VAL A 36 -10.78 -6.46 -6.89
C VAL A 36 -11.12 -5.65 -8.15
N THR A 37 -10.69 -4.38 -8.21
CA THR A 37 -10.88 -3.56 -9.42
C THR A 37 -10.12 -4.16 -10.62
N SER A 38 -8.86 -4.56 -10.43
CA SER A 38 -8.05 -5.21 -11.47
C SER A 38 -8.66 -6.53 -11.92
N TRP A 39 -9.13 -7.33 -10.96
CA TRP A 39 -9.75 -8.62 -11.25
C TRP A 39 -11.02 -8.48 -12.09
N LEU A 40 -11.92 -7.60 -11.70
CA LEU A 40 -13.24 -7.46 -12.33
C LEU A 40 -13.20 -6.75 -13.69
N LEU A 41 -12.29 -5.79 -13.87
CA LEU A 41 -12.32 -4.89 -15.04
C LEU A 41 -11.16 -5.07 -16.01
N LEU A 42 -10.06 -5.68 -15.60
CA LEU A 42 -8.82 -5.67 -16.37
C LEU A 42 -8.33 -7.08 -16.72
N GLY A 43 -9.23 -8.04 -16.81
CA GLY A 43 -8.92 -9.39 -17.31
C GLY A 43 -8.52 -10.41 -16.27
N GLY A 44 -8.94 -10.25 -15.00
CA GLY A 44 -8.81 -11.30 -14.00
C GLY A 44 -7.38 -11.50 -13.49
N PHE A 45 -6.67 -10.42 -13.15
CA PHE A 45 -5.34 -10.49 -12.57
C PHE A 45 -5.24 -9.69 -11.26
N PHE A 46 -4.20 -9.95 -10.47
CA PHE A 46 -3.90 -9.25 -9.22
C PHE A 46 -2.82 -8.19 -9.40
N SER A 47 -3.05 -6.98 -8.89
CA SER A 47 -2.09 -5.88 -8.92
C SER A 47 -1.27 -5.75 -7.63
N ALA A 48 -1.84 -6.07 -6.46
CA ALA A 48 -1.17 -6.08 -5.17
C ALA A 48 -0.63 -7.47 -4.80
N HIS A 49 -1.41 -8.53 -5.05
CA HIS A 49 -1.03 -9.92 -4.80
C HIS A 49 -0.46 -10.58 -6.06
N VAL A 50 0.56 -9.96 -6.66
CA VAL A 50 1.08 -10.29 -8.00
C VAL A 50 1.53 -11.74 -8.17
N THR A 51 1.95 -12.43 -7.09
CA THR A 51 2.32 -13.85 -7.15
C THR A 51 1.12 -14.77 -7.43
N GLY A 52 -0.09 -14.34 -7.11
CA GLY A 52 -1.32 -15.02 -7.50
C GLY A 52 -1.50 -15.14 -9.01
N ASN A 53 -0.89 -14.23 -9.78
CA ASN A 53 -0.94 -14.28 -11.24
C ASN A 53 -0.24 -15.53 -11.82
N LEU A 54 0.73 -16.12 -11.12
CA LEU A 54 1.33 -17.41 -11.55
C LEU A 54 0.28 -18.51 -11.60
N VAL A 55 -0.65 -18.53 -10.63
CA VAL A 55 -1.74 -19.51 -10.59
C VAL A 55 -2.74 -19.22 -11.71
N VAL A 56 -3.07 -17.96 -11.94
CA VAL A 56 -3.99 -17.54 -13.03
C VAL A 56 -3.41 -17.94 -14.38
N ILE A 57 -2.13 -17.64 -14.65
CA ILE A 57 -1.43 -17.99 -15.88
C ILE A 57 -1.43 -19.52 -16.09
N ALA A 58 -1.07 -20.30 -15.07
CA ALA A 58 -1.06 -21.75 -15.16
C ALA A 58 -2.45 -22.33 -15.45
N ALA A 59 -3.48 -21.80 -14.79
CA ALA A 59 -4.86 -22.23 -15.00
C ALA A 59 -5.37 -21.88 -16.41
N ASP A 60 -5.01 -20.73 -16.95
CA ASP A 60 -5.36 -20.34 -18.31
C ASP A 60 -4.72 -21.28 -19.34
N VAL A 61 -3.41 -21.54 -19.21
CA VAL A 61 -2.68 -22.45 -20.11
C VAL A 61 -3.30 -23.85 -20.13
N VAL A 62 -3.58 -24.44 -18.95
CA VAL A 62 -4.17 -25.77 -18.84
C VAL A 62 -5.60 -25.81 -19.40
N SER A 63 -6.33 -24.72 -19.27
CA SER A 63 -7.70 -24.59 -19.79
C SER A 63 -7.75 -24.22 -21.29
N GLY A 64 -6.61 -24.18 -21.97
CA GLY A 64 -6.52 -23.81 -23.40
C GLY A 64 -6.82 -22.33 -23.67
N ARG A 65 -6.79 -21.48 -22.65
CA ARG A 65 -6.92 -20.03 -22.78
C ARG A 65 -5.55 -19.37 -22.88
N SER A 66 -5.46 -18.28 -23.63
CA SER A 66 -4.25 -17.46 -23.62
C SER A 66 -4.20 -16.61 -22.35
N PRO A 67 -3.10 -16.68 -21.56
CA PRO A 67 -2.95 -15.81 -20.38
C PRO A 67 -2.99 -14.34 -20.76
N GLY A 68 -3.63 -13.54 -19.90
CA GLY A 68 -3.71 -12.08 -20.08
C GLY A 68 -2.32 -11.43 -20.06
N ILE A 69 -2.07 -10.48 -20.97
CA ILE A 69 -0.79 -9.75 -21.05
C ILE A 69 -0.49 -9.01 -19.74
N ALA A 70 -1.49 -8.42 -19.09
CA ALA A 70 -1.34 -7.75 -17.80
C ALA A 70 -0.88 -8.73 -16.71
N ALA A 71 -1.42 -9.96 -16.66
CA ALA A 71 -1.01 -11.00 -15.71
C ALA A 71 0.44 -11.43 -15.93
N LEU A 72 0.84 -11.63 -17.20
CA LEU A 72 2.22 -12.01 -17.58
C LEU A 72 3.23 -10.93 -17.19
N LEU A 73 2.88 -9.67 -17.38
CA LEU A 73 3.76 -8.53 -17.09
C LEU A 73 3.72 -8.09 -15.63
N ALA A 74 2.73 -8.49 -14.84
CA ALA A 74 2.55 -8.01 -13.47
C ALA A 74 3.78 -8.25 -12.59
N ILE A 75 4.34 -9.47 -12.59
CA ILE A 75 5.50 -9.81 -11.75
C ILE A 75 6.76 -9.05 -12.15
N PRO A 76 7.22 -9.07 -13.42
CA PRO A 76 8.42 -8.34 -13.80
C PRO A 76 8.27 -6.83 -13.60
N VAL A 77 7.10 -6.24 -13.92
CA VAL A 77 6.84 -4.80 -13.70
C VAL A 77 6.84 -4.46 -12.21
N PHE A 78 6.22 -5.29 -11.36
CA PHE A 78 6.25 -5.12 -9.91
C PHE A 78 7.69 -5.14 -9.38
N ALA A 79 8.50 -6.13 -9.78
CA ALA A 79 9.89 -6.27 -9.34
C ALA A 79 10.75 -5.06 -9.78
N LEU A 80 10.62 -4.63 -11.03
CA LEU A 80 11.33 -3.46 -11.55
C LEU A 80 10.93 -2.17 -10.84
N THR A 81 9.63 -1.99 -10.57
CA THR A 81 9.12 -0.81 -9.85
C THR A 81 9.59 -0.81 -8.39
N ALA A 82 9.54 -1.95 -7.70
CA ALA A 82 10.05 -2.08 -6.34
C ALA A 82 11.58 -1.81 -6.28
N ALA A 83 12.34 -2.28 -7.28
CA ALA A 83 13.77 -1.98 -7.41
C ALA A 83 14.00 -0.47 -7.62
N ALA A 84 13.25 0.16 -8.52
CA ALA A 84 13.35 1.60 -8.78
C ALA A 84 13.01 2.41 -7.51
N ALA A 85 11.90 2.09 -6.82
CA ALA A 85 11.53 2.73 -5.56
C ALA A 85 12.63 2.58 -4.50
N THR A 86 13.28 1.41 -4.43
CA THR A 86 14.40 1.15 -3.51
C THR A 86 15.60 2.02 -3.85
N VAL A 87 16.00 2.08 -5.11
CA VAL A 87 17.14 2.92 -5.56
C VAL A 87 16.86 4.39 -5.28
N ILE A 88 15.66 4.88 -5.62
CA ILE A 88 15.25 6.26 -5.37
C ILE A 88 15.31 6.57 -3.87
N SER A 89 14.73 5.72 -3.03
CA SER A 89 14.72 5.91 -1.57
C SER A 89 16.13 5.95 -0.99
N ARG A 90 17.01 5.05 -1.41
CA ARG A 90 18.42 5.05 -0.96
C ARG A 90 19.17 6.29 -1.39
N ARG A 91 18.98 6.74 -2.64
CA ARG A 91 19.60 8.00 -3.12
C ARG A 91 19.08 9.22 -2.35
N LEU A 92 17.80 9.26 -2.01
CA LEU A 92 17.23 10.33 -1.21
C LEU A 92 17.82 10.35 0.21
N VAL A 93 17.99 9.18 0.84
CA VAL A 93 18.68 9.06 2.15
C VAL A 93 20.11 9.60 2.07
N LEU A 94 20.88 9.22 1.05
CA LEU A 94 22.24 9.69 0.84
C LEU A 94 22.31 11.21 0.62
N ARG A 95 21.23 11.83 0.15
CA ARG A 95 21.09 13.29 0.00
C ARG A 95 20.52 13.98 1.24
N GLY A 96 20.39 13.28 2.36
CA GLY A 96 19.89 13.83 3.62
C GLY A 96 18.37 13.97 3.71
N ALA A 97 17.60 13.32 2.83
CA ALA A 97 16.15 13.36 2.92
C ALA A 97 15.65 12.68 4.18
N SER A 98 14.69 13.31 4.86
CA SER A 98 14.03 12.75 6.04
C SER A 98 13.09 11.59 5.66
N SER A 99 12.79 10.71 6.63
CA SER A 99 11.78 9.66 6.45
C SER A 99 10.42 10.22 6.00
N ARG A 100 10.05 11.41 6.44
CA ARG A 100 8.83 12.12 6.00
C ARG A 100 8.89 12.47 4.51
N GLY A 101 10.02 12.99 4.03
CA GLY A 101 10.22 13.30 2.62
C GLY A 101 10.09 12.05 1.74
N ILE A 102 10.68 10.93 2.17
CA ILE A 102 10.59 9.66 1.46
C ILE A 102 9.15 9.13 1.46
N THR A 103 8.45 9.21 2.60
CA THR A 103 7.02 8.86 2.70
C THR A 103 6.18 9.65 1.69
N THR A 104 6.36 10.97 1.66
CA THR A 104 5.62 11.86 0.74
C THR A 104 5.88 11.52 -0.71
N ILE A 105 7.13 11.22 -1.07
CA ILE A 105 7.50 10.88 -2.44
C ILE A 105 6.91 9.53 -2.86
N LEU A 106 7.03 8.49 -2.02
CA LEU A 106 6.54 7.15 -2.37
C LEU A 106 5.01 7.10 -2.40
N LEU A 107 4.32 7.65 -1.39
CA LEU A 107 2.85 7.69 -1.38
C LEU A 107 2.31 8.65 -2.45
N GLY A 108 3.03 9.73 -2.76
CA GLY A 108 2.71 10.62 -3.88
C GLY A 108 2.83 9.93 -5.23
N ALA A 109 3.90 9.16 -5.45
CA ALA A 109 4.09 8.36 -6.66
C ALA A 109 2.99 7.29 -6.82
N GLN A 110 2.66 6.57 -5.74
CA GLN A 110 1.54 5.63 -5.71
C GLN A 110 0.23 6.31 -6.12
N THR A 111 -0.07 7.46 -5.50
CA THR A 111 -1.30 8.21 -5.79
C THR A 111 -1.33 8.72 -7.22
N ALA A 112 -0.22 9.23 -7.74
CA ALA A 112 -0.11 9.68 -9.13
C ALA A 112 -0.35 8.55 -10.14
N LEU A 113 0.17 7.35 -9.86
CA LEU A 113 -0.03 6.16 -10.71
C LEU A 113 -1.50 5.71 -10.71
N LEU A 114 -2.18 5.71 -9.56
CA LEU A 114 -3.61 5.37 -9.47
C LEU A 114 -4.49 6.44 -10.12
N LEU A 115 -4.13 7.72 -9.99
CA LEU A 115 -4.81 8.80 -10.72
C LEU A 115 -4.62 8.68 -12.23
N LEU A 116 -3.42 8.33 -12.69
CA LEU A 116 -3.16 8.07 -14.10
C LEU A 116 -4.03 6.91 -14.60
N ALA A 117 -4.10 5.80 -13.87
CA ALA A 117 -4.97 4.67 -14.19
C ALA A 117 -6.45 5.11 -14.29
N ALA A 118 -6.92 5.94 -13.34
CA ALA A 118 -8.26 6.47 -13.34
C ALA A 118 -8.54 7.38 -14.55
N VAL A 119 -7.62 8.29 -14.88
CA VAL A 119 -7.75 9.18 -16.05
C VAL A 119 -7.78 8.36 -17.35
N LEU A 120 -6.88 7.40 -17.49
CA LEU A 120 -6.84 6.53 -18.69
C LEU A 120 -8.10 5.69 -18.83
N SER A 121 -8.79 5.33 -17.74
CA SER A 121 -10.03 4.57 -17.79
C SER A 121 -11.18 5.30 -18.51
N PHE A 122 -11.11 6.62 -18.70
CA PHE A 122 -12.06 7.36 -19.51
C PHE A 122 -11.88 7.16 -21.03
N GLY A 123 -10.69 6.70 -21.45
CA GLY A 123 -10.37 6.46 -22.86
C GLY A 123 -10.71 5.05 -23.37
N THR A 124 -11.19 4.15 -22.49
CA THR A 124 -11.47 2.76 -22.87
C THR A 124 -12.64 2.17 -22.10
N ARG A 125 -13.20 1.08 -22.65
CA ARG A 125 -14.13 0.18 -21.95
C ARG A 125 -13.39 -1.11 -21.59
N ALA A 126 -12.49 -1.01 -20.64
CA ALA A 126 -11.56 -2.09 -20.28
C ALA A 126 -12.26 -3.40 -19.84
N SER A 127 -13.46 -3.33 -19.27
CA SER A 127 -14.25 -4.50 -18.89
C SER A 127 -14.78 -5.29 -20.09
N HIS A 128 -14.97 -4.66 -21.24
CA HIS A 128 -15.43 -5.31 -22.48
C HIS A 128 -14.27 -5.95 -23.25
N ASP A 129 -13.09 -5.32 -23.22
CA ASP A 129 -11.90 -5.85 -23.88
C ASP A 129 -10.65 -5.53 -23.05
N PRO A 130 -10.31 -6.40 -22.08
CA PRO A 130 -9.16 -6.22 -21.23
C PRO A 130 -7.82 -6.45 -21.95
N THR A 131 -7.82 -6.91 -23.19
CA THR A 131 -6.62 -7.14 -24.01
C THR A 131 -6.17 -5.88 -24.75
N GLN A 132 -7.01 -4.85 -24.79
CA GLN A 132 -6.64 -3.58 -25.40
C GLN A 132 -5.38 -2.98 -24.75
N PRO A 133 -4.45 -2.41 -25.52
CA PRO A 133 -3.22 -1.84 -24.99
C PRO A 133 -3.45 -0.85 -23.85
N LEU A 134 -4.50 -0.02 -23.94
CA LEU A 134 -4.83 0.95 -22.91
C LEU A 134 -5.33 0.28 -21.61
N ALA A 135 -6.11 -0.81 -21.69
CA ALA A 135 -6.53 -1.59 -20.53
C ALA A 135 -5.31 -2.23 -19.82
N VAL A 136 -4.38 -2.79 -20.59
CA VAL A 136 -3.12 -3.32 -20.07
C VAL A 136 -2.31 -2.24 -19.35
N VAL A 137 -2.17 -1.05 -19.94
CA VAL A 137 -1.47 0.08 -19.32
C VAL A 137 -2.13 0.51 -18.01
N ILE A 138 -3.46 0.60 -17.95
CA ILE A 138 -4.20 0.88 -16.71
C ILE A 138 -3.85 -0.16 -15.63
N GLY A 139 -3.87 -1.43 -15.98
CA GLY A 139 -3.51 -2.52 -15.07
C GLY A 139 -2.05 -2.42 -14.58
N LEU A 140 -1.11 -2.13 -15.47
CA LEU A 140 0.29 -1.97 -15.10
C LEU A 140 0.54 -0.72 -14.24
N CYS A 141 -0.21 0.36 -14.41
CA CYS A 141 -0.20 1.50 -13.49
C CYS A 141 -0.62 1.07 -12.08
N ALA A 142 -1.66 0.24 -11.94
CA ALA A 142 -2.07 -0.30 -10.66
C ALA A 142 -0.99 -1.20 -10.03
N VAL A 143 -0.33 -2.06 -10.82
CA VAL A 143 0.81 -2.88 -10.38
C VAL A 143 1.96 -2.01 -9.88
N CYS A 144 2.35 -0.97 -10.63
CA CYS A 144 3.40 -0.03 -10.21
C CYS A 144 3.03 0.70 -8.91
N ALA A 145 1.77 1.12 -8.76
CA ALA A 145 1.30 1.76 -7.54
C ALA A 145 1.42 0.82 -6.33
N MET A 146 1.01 -0.44 -6.48
CA MET A 146 1.10 -1.44 -5.40
C MET A 146 2.54 -1.86 -5.09
N ALA A 147 3.40 -1.93 -6.10
CA ALA A 147 4.83 -2.16 -5.91
C ALA A 147 5.49 -1.02 -5.10
N THR A 148 5.13 0.24 -5.42
CA THR A 148 5.60 1.43 -4.68
C THR A 148 5.10 1.41 -3.22
N GLN A 149 3.82 1.04 -2.98
CA GLN A 149 3.26 0.85 -1.64
C GLN A 149 4.03 -0.20 -0.85
N ASN A 150 4.29 -1.36 -1.44
CA ASN A 150 5.01 -2.43 -0.75
C ASN A 150 6.47 -2.02 -0.48
N ALA A 151 7.14 -1.34 -1.41
CA ALA A 151 8.47 -0.78 -1.18
C ALA A 151 8.46 0.21 0.00
N PHE A 152 7.46 1.10 0.07
CA PHE A 152 7.28 2.03 1.20
C PHE A 152 7.22 1.29 2.55
N LEU A 153 6.38 0.26 2.67
CA LEU A 153 6.21 -0.51 3.92
C LEU A 153 7.50 -1.20 4.39
N HIS A 154 8.37 -1.58 3.45
CA HIS A 154 9.64 -2.24 3.76
C HIS A 154 10.80 -1.27 4.01
N LEU A 155 10.79 -0.09 3.40
CA LEU A 155 11.92 0.84 3.37
C LEU A 155 11.83 1.92 4.44
N VAL A 156 10.60 2.39 4.75
CA VAL A 156 10.40 3.53 5.66
C VAL A 156 10.09 3.03 7.08
N PRO A 157 10.90 3.41 8.09
CA PRO A 157 10.64 3.06 9.49
C PRO A 157 9.42 3.82 10.07
N PRO A 158 8.67 3.21 11.00
CA PRO A 158 8.81 1.82 11.45
C PRO A 158 8.34 0.86 10.35
N LYS A 159 9.13 -0.18 10.08
CA LYS A 159 8.77 -1.20 9.09
C LYS A 159 7.45 -1.85 9.50
N ALA A 160 6.52 -1.92 8.58
CA ALA A 160 5.21 -2.51 8.80
C ALA A 160 5.06 -3.84 8.04
N ALA A 161 4.09 -4.66 8.45
CA ALA A 161 3.78 -5.88 7.73
C ALA A 161 3.35 -5.57 6.30
N SER A 162 3.82 -6.39 5.36
CA SER A 162 3.49 -6.24 3.94
C SER A 162 2.00 -6.49 3.68
N THR A 163 1.37 -5.63 2.91
CA THR A 163 0.00 -5.81 2.45
C THR A 163 -0.11 -6.87 1.34
N ALA A 164 1.02 -7.30 0.77
CA ALA A 164 1.07 -8.36 -0.25
C ALA A 164 1.14 -9.78 0.34
N VAL A 165 1.20 -9.96 1.67
CA VAL A 165 1.37 -11.27 2.34
C VAL A 165 0.19 -11.53 3.29
N MET A 166 -1.05 -11.46 2.77
CA MET A 166 -2.25 -11.60 3.59
C MET A 166 -2.38 -12.96 4.27
N THR A 167 -1.98 -14.05 3.61
CA THR A 167 -2.00 -15.39 4.21
C THR A 167 -1.09 -15.48 5.44
N GLY A 168 0.11 -14.88 5.38
CA GLY A 168 1.02 -14.81 6.54
C GLY A 168 0.42 -14.00 7.69
N ASN A 169 -0.23 -12.88 7.39
CA ASN A 169 -0.91 -12.05 8.39
C ASN A 169 -2.11 -12.79 9.02
N LEU A 170 -2.85 -13.59 8.22
CA LEU A 170 -3.94 -14.43 8.72
C LEU A 170 -3.41 -15.49 9.70
N VAL A 171 -2.34 -16.19 9.33
CA VAL A 171 -1.70 -17.19 10.21
C VAL A 171 -1.20 -16.54 11.49
N ALA A 172 -0.49 -15.41 11.41
CA ALA A 172 -0.01 -14.69 12.59
C ALA A 172 -1.15 -14.24 13.52
N GLY A 173 -2.25 -13.73 12.95
CA GLY A 173 -3.44 -13.35 13.68
C GLY A 173 -4.13 -14.57 14.34
N THR A 174 -4.24 -15.68 13.64
CA THR A 174 -4.83 -16.93 14.17
C THR A 174 -4.01 -17.47 15.35
N ILE A 175 -2.69 -17.52 15.21
CA ILE A 175 -1.79 -17.95 16.31
C ILE A 175 -1.96 -17.01 17.50
N ALA A 176 -2.02 -15.70 17.28
CA ALA A 176 -2.20 -14.73 18.36
C ALA A 176 -3.53 -14.92 19.11
N VAL A 177 -4.63 -15.23 18.41
CA VAL A 177 -5.93 -15.55 19.03
C VAL A 177 -5.84 -16.81 19.87
N VAL A 178 -5.24 -17.88 19.35
CA VAL A 178 -5.06 -19.14 20.09
C VAL A 178 -4.23 -18.92 21.36
N ASP A 179 -3.10 -18.19 21.25
CA ASP A 179 -2.25 -17.86 22.40
C ASP A 179 -3.01 -17.01 23.43
N LEU A 180 -3.87 -16.09 23.01
CA LEU A 180 -4.72 -15.30 23.92
C LEU A 180 -5.73 -16.17 24.66
N ILE A 181 -6.36 -17.11 23.98
CA ILE A 181 -7.32 -18.04 24.57
C ILE A 181 -6.61 -18.94 25.60
N LEU A 182 -5.49 -19.56 25.21
CA LEU A 182 -4.74 -20.47 26.08
C LEU A 182 -4.15 -19.75 27.29
N SER A 183 -3.70 -18.53 27.15
CA SER A 183 -3.17 -17.70 28.25
C SER A 183 -4.27 -16.99 29.04
N ARG A 184 -5.56 -17.21 28.75
CA ARG A 184 -6.68 -16.47 29.33
C ARG A 184 -6.51 -14.95 29.24
N GLY A 185 -5.93 -14.48 28.13
CA GLY A 185 -5.66 -13.07 27.88
C GLY A 185 -4.41 -12.51 28.58
N ALA A 186 -3.62 -13.33 29.28
CA ALA A 186 -2.45 -12.86 30.03
C ALA A 186 -1.22 -12.55 29.13
N SER A 187 -1.15 -13.12 27.91
CA SER A 187 -0.03 -12.94 27.00
C SER A 187 -0.03 -11.54 26.35
N SER A 188 0.84 -10.64 26.81
CA SER A 188 1.02 -9.31 26.23
C SER A 188 1.54 -9.37 24.79
N SER A 189 2.46 -10.31 24.50
CA SER A 189 3.01 -10.49 23.16
C SER A 189 1.96 -10.98 22.15
N ALA A 190 1.06 -11.88 22.56
CA ALA A 190 -0.04 -12.32 21.72
C ALA A 190 -1.03 -11.18 21.44
N ARG A 191 -1.31 -10.35 22.45
CA ARG A 191 -2.17 -9.17 22.28
C ARG A 191 -1.58 -8.18 21.27
N THR A 192 -0.27 -7.90 21.35
CA THR A 192 0.41 -7.03 20.39
C THR A 192 0.31 -7.59 18.98
N ARG A 193 0.66 -8.88 18.76
CA ARG A 193 0.54 -9.52 17.44
C ARG A 193 -0.88 -9.48 16.88
N TRP A 194 -1.90 -9.69 17.72
CA TRP A 194 -3.30 -9.56 17.31
C TRP A 194 -3.63 -8.14 16.87
N HIS A 195 -3.26 -7.12 17.66
CA HIS A 195 -3.49 -5.71 17.32
C HIS A 195 -2.76 -5.26 16.06
N GLU A 196 -1.69 -5.92 15.68
CA GLU A 196 -0.99 -5.66 14.42
C GLU A 196 -1.61 -6.38 13.22
N ALA A 197 -2.08 -7.62 13.40
CA ALA A 197 -2.56 -8.46 12.31
C ALA A 197 -4.02 -8.17 11.89
N TRP A 198 -4.96 -8.08 12.87
CA TRP A 198 -6.39 -7.98 12.54
C TRP A 198 -6.76 -6.73 11.75
N PRO A 199 -6.14 -5.52 11.96
CA PRO A 199 -6.53 -4.35 11.19
C PRO A 199 -6.12 -4.45 9.71
N LEU A 200 -5.02 -5.17 9.41
CA LEU A 200 -4.62 -5.44 8.03
C LEU A 200 -5.64 -6.35 7.36
N LEU A 201 -6.04 -7.43 8.03
CA LEU A 201 -7.03 -8.37 7.50
C LEU A 201 -8.38 -7.69 7.27
N ALA A 202 -8.87 -6.97 8.28
CA ALA A 202 -10.13 -6.23 8.18
C ALA A 202 -10.07 -5.13 7.10
N GLY A 203 -8.93 -4.43 7.01
CA GLY A 203 -8.68 -3.45 5.95
C GLY A 203 -8.77 -4.09 4.57
N PHE A 204 -8.08 -5.21 4.35
CA PHE A 204 -8.11 -5.90 3.06
C PHE A 204 -9.51 -6.39 2.68
N VAL A 205 -10.21 -7.06 3.60
CA VAL A 205 -11.59 -7.53 3.37
C VAL A 205 -12.52 -6.36 3.09
N GLY A 206 -12.45 -5.29 3.89
CA GLY A 206 -13.20 -4.06 3.66
C GLY A 206 -12.87 -3.43 2.31
N GLY A 207 -11.58 -3.46 1.91
CA GLY A 207 -11.13 -3.01 0.60
C GLY A 207 -11.73 -3.82 -0.55
N CYS A 208 -11.77 -5.15 -0.43
CA CYS A 208 -12.42 -6.00 -1.42
C CYS A 208 -13.91 -5.65 -1.59
N LEU A 209 -14.62 -5.42 -0.48
CA LEU A 209 -16.04 -5.03 -0.53
C LEU A 209 -16.23 -3.65 -1.17
N VAL A 210 -15.40 -2.67 -0.82
CA VAL A 210 -15.43 -1.32 -1.41
C VAL A 210 -15.06 -1.36 -2.90
N GLY A 211 -14.06 -2.16 -3.28
CA GLY A 211 -13.67 -2.35 -4.69
C GLY A 211 -14.79 -2.98 -5.51
N ALA A 212 -15.46 -4.00 -4.98
CA ALA A 212 -16.60 -4.63 -5.62
C ALA A 212 -17.79 -3.65 -5.78
N ALA A 213 -18.12 -2.90 -4.72
CA ALA A 213 -19.14 -1.86 -4.78
C ALA A 213 -18.78 -0.76 -5.80
N GLY A 214 -17.51 -0.35 -5.86
CA GLY A 214 -17.01 0.60 -6.85
C GLY A 214 -17.12 0.08 -8.27
N ALA A 215 -16.85 -1.21 -8.50
CA ALA A 215 -17.01 -1.85 -9.81
C ALA A 215 -18.48 -1.85 -10.26
N VAL A 216 -19.42 -2.12 -9.35
CA VAL A 216 -20.86 -2.05 -9.63
C VAL A 216 -21.29 -0.60 -9.91
N ALA A 217 -20.84 0.35 -9.12
CA ALA A 217 -21.29 1.75 -9.20
C ALA A 217 -20.70 2.50 -10.41
N PHE A 218 -19.43 2.25 -10.76
CA PHE A 218 -18.69 3.03 -11.76
C PHE A 218 -18.38 2.25 -13.04
N SER A 219 -18.66 0.93 -13.08
CA SER A 219 -18.39 0.05 -14.23
C SER A 219 -16.95 0.24 -14.75
N ASP A 220 -16.76 0.54 -16.03
CA ASP A 220 -15.44 0.75 -16.66
C ASP A 220 -14.56 1.82 -15.98
N ARG A 221 -15.16 2.69 -15.16
CA ARG A 221 -14.47 3.78 -14.45
C ARG A 221 -14.16 3.43 -12.99
N ALA A 222 -14.27 2.17 -12.59
CA ALA A 222 -14.04 1.78 -11.20
C ALA A 222 -12.59 2.00 -10.71
N SER A 223 -11.63 2.23 -11.63
CA SER A 223 -10.29 2.73 -11.29
C SER A 223 -10.30 4.07 -10.54
N LEU A 224 -11.43 4.82 -10.58
CA LEU A 224 -11.64 5.99 -9.73
C LEU A 224 -11.66 5.64 -8.23
N THR A 225 -12.16 4.46 -7.85
CA THR A 225 -12.27 4.06 -6.44
C THR A 225 -10.90 4.00 -5.75
N PRO A 226 -9.91 3.22 -6.23
CA PRO A 226 -8.58 3.22 -5.61
C PRO A 226 -7.87 4.57 -5.74
N ALA A 227 -8.10 5.35 -6.82
CA ALA A 227 -7.48 6.66 -6.99
C ALA A 227 -7.97 7.66 -5.93
N VAL A 228 -9.29 7.78 -5.72
CA VAL A 228 -9.86 8.67 -4.70
C VAL A 228 -9.40 8.28 -3.30
N LEU A 229 -9.43 6.99 -2.97
CA LEU A 229 -8.97 6.51 -1.67
C LEU A 229 -7.49 6.80 -1.44
N SER A 230 -6.65 6.64 -2.48
CA SER A 230 -5.23 6.97 -2.40
C SER A 230 -5.01 8.47 -2.19
N CYS A 231 -5.76 9.34 -2.86
CA CYS A 231 -5.72 10.79 -2.65
C CYS A 231 -6.07 11.15 -1.20
N ILE A 232 -7.16 10.60 -0.67
CA ILE A 232 -7.58 10.85 0.71
C ILE A 232 -6.47 10.42 1.68
N LEU A 233 -5.93 9.21 1.50
CA LEU A 233 -4.86 8.69 2.33
C LEU A 233 -3.60 9.57 2.27
N PHE A 234 -3.19 9.98 1.07
CA PHE A 234 -2.04 10.86 0.87
C PHE A 234 -2.21 12.20 1.59
N VAL A 235 -3.37 12.86 1.41
CA VAL A 235 -3.67 14.13 2.09
C VAL A 235 -3.66 13.96 3.60
N VAL A 236 -4.28 12.91 4.14
CA VAL A 236 -4.29 12.64 5.59
C VAL A 236 -2.89 12.41 6.14
N VAL A 237 -2.04 11.67 5.43
CA VAL A 237 -0.66 11.42 5.86
C VAL A 237 0.17 12.70 5.85
N VAL A 238 0.09 13.47 4.77
CA VAL A 238 0.85 14.73 4.64
C VAL A 238 0.39 15.77 5.66
N SER A 239 -0.91 15.95 5.87
CA SER A 239 -1.45 16.94 6.83
C SER A 239 -1.08 16.61 8.29
N ARG A 240 -1.10 15.33 8.67
CA ARG A 240 -0.63 14.91 10.01
C ARG A 240 0.85 15.19 10.24
N HIS A 241 1.67 15.14 9.20
CA HIS A 241 3.08 15.50 9.28
C HIS A 241 3.30 17.01 9.48
N SER A 242 2.44 17.85 8.91
CA SER A 242 2.53 19.32 9.03
C SER A 242 2.17 19.82 10.43
N THR A 243 1.14 19.25 11.07
CA THR A 243 0.68 19.65 12.42
C THR A 243 1.69 19.32 13.54
N SER A 244 2.51 18.27 13.36
CA SER A 244 3.55 17.93 14.35
C SER A 244 4.71 18.94 14.37
N VAL A 245 5.01 19.61 13.26
CA VAL A 245 6.07 20.64 13.18
C VAL A 245 5.63 21.96 13.83
N GLY A 246 4.36 22.33 13.66
CA GLY A 246 3.82 23.55 14.27
C GLY A 246 3.81 23.52 15.80
N ARG A 247 3.57 22.34 16.40
CA ARG A 247 3.51 22.18 17.86
C ARG A 247 4.89 22.28 18.53
N ILE A 248 5.97 21.90 17.86
CA ILE A 248 7.33 22.00 18.38
C ILE A 248 7.79 23.46 18.41
N ARG A 249 7.43 24.26 17.38
CA ARG A 249 7.79 25.69 17.31
C ARG A 249 7.13 26.54 18.37
N THR A 250 5.93 26.20 18.83
CA THR A 250 5.20 26.96 19.88
C THR A 250 5.71 26.68 21.29
N THR A 251 6.43 25.56 21.51
CA THR A 251 6.98 25.20 22.84
C THR A 251 8.39 25.78 23.08
N GLU A 252 9.06 26.27 22.03
CA GLU A 252 10.42 26.85 22.13
C GLU A 252 10.45 28.39 22.21
N GLN A 253 9.31 29.07 22.35
CA GLN A 253 9.35 30.51 22.66
C GLN A 253 9.74 30.72 24.13
N PRO A 254 10.90 31.36 24.41
CA PRO A 254 11.28 31.68 25.78
C PRO A 254 10.23 32.62 26.40
N PRO A 255 10.03 32.55 27.74
CA PRO A 255 9.13 33.45 28.42
C PRO A 255 9.59 34.90 28.13
N LYS A 256 8.66 35.75 27.72
CA LYS A 256 8.93 37.19 27.61
C LYS A 256 9.31 37.67 29.01
N GLU A 257 10.60 38.01 29.20
CA GLU A 257 11.07 38.69 30.40
C GLU A 257 10.25 39.93 30.58
N GLY A 258 9.59 40.01 31.74
CA GLY A 258 8.77 41.14 32.11
C GLY A 258 9.63 42.38 32.20
N GLN A 259 9.26 43.40 31.42
CA GLN A 259 9.67 44.78 31.69
C GLN A 259 8.96 45.24 32.94
N SER A 260 9.70 45.35 34.03
CA SER A 260 9.36 46.18 35.18
C SER A 260 9.95 47.55 35.00
#